data_2bcffbaa476fae13d0fde0f86a0a6729
#
_entry.id   2bcffbaa476fae13d0fde0f86a0a6729
#
_cell.length_a   1.000
_cell.length_b   1.000
_cell.length_c   1.000
_cell.angle_alpha   90.00
_cell.angle_beta   90.00
_cell.angle_gamma   90.00
#
_symmetry.space_group_name_H-M   'P 1'
#
loop_
_entity.id
_entity.type
_entity.pdbx_description
1 polymer ?
#
loop_
_entity_poly.entity_id
_entity_poly.type
_entity_poly.pdbx_seq_one_letter_code
_entity_poly.pdbx_strand_id
1 'polypeptide(L)'
;MRFDSTLYYHVGEDYSWPVLFDEMHETVGLLDELGYTGVWLAEHHFAWDGWYRSGSNPILFGADVARFSDRLRIGQCGVVVPDWHPLRLAEDIAFLDQATKGRVDFGIAPGINSRACMNFHEAGDRRDRAHNKRLFEEALDVVLAALYQESFSHKGEFYEFPAPGWIDNKMLQNPKYHAENGEVVKMAISPRPYQERLPIYQMAESKGSTRECAQRGIGTMSQGLSPGRSLENWKLYQQVAIETHGRPYALGEGMAMMRPCYVAETQDQAEKDCKEGYNLLGQWGSHGLYKDWTPMVTEEELEPGDEDLTFFDFQIKHGMLLIGSPDNVAAQIERLNSEVGCQHLALFLNIPLLSFEQVKRSITLFAEEIMPRFMSADERAKAGLIG
;
A
#
# COMPACT_ATOMS: atom_id res chain seq x y z
N MET A 1 -15.60 9.81 3.40
CA MET A 1 -14.18 9.48 3.63
C MET A 1 -13.99 7.98 3.49
N ARG A 2 -12.90 7.50 2.87
CA ARG A 2 -12.61 6.07 2.71
C ARG A 2 -11.78 5.56 3.88
N PHE A 3 -12.20 4.44 4.49
CA PHE A 3 -11.50 3.74 5.56
C PHE A 3 -11.22 2.30 5.14
N ASP A 4 -9.94 1.99 4.99
CA ASP A 4 -9.44 0.65 4.72
C ASP A 4 -8.62 0.14 5.89
N SER A 5 -8.39 -1.16 5.97
CA SER A 5 -7.45 -1.78 6.91
C SER A 5 -6.24 -2.33 6.18
N THR A 6 -5.08 -2.28 6.80
CA THR A 6 -3.97 -3.10 6.35
C THR A 6 -4.01 -4.45 7.06
N LEU A 7 -3.79 -5.53 6.31
CA LEU A 7 -3.57 -6.86 6.88
C LEU A 7 -2.05 -7.09 6.94
N TYR A 8 -1.44 -6.53 7.97
CA TYR A 8 -0.01 -6.51 8.16
C TYR A 8 0.32 -6.95 9.58
N TYR A 9 0.89 -8.14 9.70
CA TYR A 9 1.11 -8.78 11.00
C TYR A 9 2.61 -8.89 11.27
N HIS A 10 3.01 -8.53 12.48
CA HIS A 10 4.34 -8.81 12.99
C HIS A 10 4.22 -9.90 14.04
N VAL A 11 4.62 -11.10 13.72
CA VAL A 11 4.51 -12.26 14.59
C VAL A 11 5.87 -12.92 14.77
N GLY A 12 6.11 -13.48 15.96
CA GLY A 12 7.31 -14.24 16.26
C GLY A 12 7.37 -15.58 15.52
N GLU A 13 8.54 -16.20 15.49
CA GLU A 13 8.76 -17.52 14.84
C GLU A 13 7.84 -18.62 15.38
N ASP A 14 7.48 -18.54 16.66
CA ASP A 14 6.59 -19.51 17.31
C ASP A 14 5.11 -19.33 16.93
N TYR A 15 4.76 -18.25 16.20
CA TYR A 15 3.37 -18.00 15.81
C TYR A 15 2.95 -18.93 14.66
N SER A 16 1.86 -19.66 14.87
CA SER A 16 1.37 -20.61 13.88
C SER A 16 0.76 -19.93 12.65
N TRP A 17 1.27 -20.21 11.47
CA TRP A 17 0.72 -19.70 10.22
C TRP A 17 -0.77 -20.06 10.00
N PRO A 18 -1.24 -21.31 10.26
CA PRO A 18 -2.68 -21.60 10.22
C PRO A 18 -3.51 -20.70 11.12
N VAL A 19 -3.07 -20.46 12.36
CA VAL A 19 -3.77 -19.54 13.29
C VAL A 19 -3.79 -18.11 12.73
N LEU A 20 -2.68 -17.65 12.17
CA LEU A 20 -2.62 -16.34 11.54
C LEU A 20 -3.60 -16.19 10.37
N PHE A 21 -3.72 -17.22 9.53
CA PHE A 21 -4.71 -17.25 8.45
C PHE A 21 -6.15 -17.22 8.98
N ASP A 22 -6.45 -18.01 10.02
CA ASP A 22 -7.78 -18.00 10.65
C ASP A 22 -8.13 -16.61 11.20
N GLU A 23 -7.19 -15.95 11.88
CA GLU A 23 -7.37 -14.58 12.38
C GLU A 23 -7.52 -13.55 11.25
N MET A 24 -6.78 -13.71 10.14
CA MET A 24 -6.93 -12.86 8.96
C MET A 24 -8.32 -13.01 8.34
N HIS A 25 -8.81 -14.23 8.18
CA HIS A 25 -10.14 -14.50 7.61
C HIS A 25 -11.26 -13.93 8.50
N GLU A 26 -11.15 -14.11 9.82
CA GLU A 26 -12.07 -13.51 10.78
C GLU A 26 -12.02 -11.97 10.73
N THR A 27 -10.82 -11.40 10.64
CA THR A 27 -10.64 -9.94 10.48
C THR A 27 -11.31 -9.43 9.21
N VAL A 28 -11.13 -10.10 8.07
CA VAL A 28 -11.74 -9.71 6.79
C VAL A 28 -13.27 -9.73 6.88
N GLY A 29 -13.84 -10.80 7.46
CA GLY A 29 -15.28 -10.90 7.70
C GLY A 29 -15.80 -9.76 8.56
N LEU A 30 -15.11 -9.47 9.67
CA LEU A 30 -15.44 -8.37 10.59
C LEU A 30 -15.37 -7.00 9.90
N LEU A 31 -14.32 -6.74 9.13
CA LEU A 31 -14.16 -5.49 8.36
C LEU A 31 -15.29 -5.30 7.33
N ASP A 32 -15.69 -6.39 6.69
CA ASP A 32 -16.80 -6.37 5.73
C ASP A 32 -18.14 -6.07 6.42
N GLU A 33 -18.46 -6.76 7.51
CA GLU A 33 -19.67 -6.54 8.32
C GLU A 33 -19.75 -5.13 8.87
N LEU A 34 -18.61 -4.56 9.31
CA LEU A 34 -18.53 -3.23 9.91
C LEU A 34 -18.40 -2.08 8.90
N GLY A 35 -18.42 -2.36 7.59
CA GLY A 35 -18.52 -1.33 6.56
C GLY A 35 -17.20 -0.67 6.16
N TYR A 36 -16.04 -1.25 6.49
CA TYR A 36 -14.78 -0.83 5.89
C TYR A 36 -14.83 -0.97 4.36
N THR A 37 -13.97 -0.24 3.64
CA THR A 37 -14.04 -0.17 2.18
C THR A 37 -13.02 -1.06 1.48
N GLY A 38 -11.93 -1.43 2.15
CA GLY A 38 -10.93 -2.30 1.55
C GLY A 38 -9.90 -2.80 2.54
N VAL A 39 -9.06 -3.71 2.03
CA VAL A 39 -7.90 -4.25 2.75
C VAL A 39 -6.65 -4.07 1.92
N TRP A 40 -5.51 -3.84 2.57
CA TRP A 40 -4.21 -3.65 1.96
C TRP A 40 -3.23 -4.68 2.46
N LEU A 41 -2.53 -5.34 1.53
CA LEU A 41 -1.66 -6.47 1.76
C LEU A 41 -0.22 -6.07 1.44
N ALA A 42 0.70 -6.26 2.39
CA ALA A 42 2.10 -5.93 2.21
C ALA A 42 2.88 -7.10 1.59
N GLU A 43 4.01 -6.78 0.95
CA GLU A 43 4.99 -7.75 0.47
C GLU A 43 6.28 -7.64 1.28
N HIS A 44 6.60 -8.72 2.00
CA HIS A 44 7.85 -8.84 2.74
C HIS A 44 8.39 -10.25 2.61
N HIS A 45 9.68 -10.35 2.32
CA HIS A 45 10.35 -11.62 2.11
C HIS A 45 11.32 -11.93 3.24
N PHE A 46 11.40 -13.22 3.56
CA PHE A 46 12.30 -13.84 4.53
C PHE A 46 12.02 -13.44 5.98
N ALA A 47 12.24 -14.37 6.90
CA ALA A 47 12.22 -14.11 8.33
C ALA A 47 13.33 -13.12 8.72
N TRP A 48 13.06 -12.24 9.65
CA TRP A 48 14.01 -11.25 10.12
C TRP A 48 14.11 -11.29 11.64
N ASP A 49 15.25 -11.70 12.13
CA ASP A 49 15.59 -11.74 13.57
C ASP A 49 14.52 -12.44 14.44
N GLY A 50 14.00 -13.58 13.97
CA GLY A 50 12.95 -14.33 14.66
C GLY A 50 11.53 -13.80 14.50
N TRP A 51 11.34 -12.81 13.61
CA TRP A 51 10.03 -12.23 13.34
C TRP A 51 9.65 -12.41 11.88
N TYR A 52 8.40 -12.83 11.66
CA TYR A 52 7.78 -12.81 10.35
C TYR A 52 6.97 -11.54 10.19
N ARG A 53 7.07 -10.95 9.02
CA ARG A 53 6.15 -9.91 8.56
C ARG A 53 5.19 -10.54 7.57
N SER A 54 3.96 -10.08 7.56
CA SER A 54 2.91 -10.71 6.77
C SER A 54 3.26 -10.86 5.30
N GLY A 55 3.15 -12.06 4.81
CA GLY A 55 3.02 -12.43 3.43
C GLY A 55 4.13 -12.05 2.46
N SER A 56 4.62 -13.06 1.76
CA SER A 56 5.60 -12.87 0.67
C SER A 56 4.94 -12.65 -0.70
N ASN A 57 3.61 -12.81 -0.81
CA ASN A 57 2.90 -12.67 -2.07
C ASN A 57 1.52 -12.03 -1.86
N PRO A 58 1.43 -10.70 -1.99
CA PRO A 58 0.18 -9.97 -1.74
C PRO A 58 -0.93 -10.27 -2.76
N ILE A 59 -0.58 -10.86 -3.92
CA ILE A 59 -1.59 -11.24 -4.92
C ILE A 59 -2.25 -12.56 -4.53
N LEU A 60 -1.49 -13.57 -4.09
CA LEU A 60 -2.05 -14.81 -3.57
C LEU A 60 -2.88 -14.58 -2.31
N PHE A 61 -2.40 -13.74 -1.39
CA PHE A 61 -3.19 -13.32 -0.23
C PHE A 61 -4.45 -12.59 -0.64
N GLY A 62 -4.39 -11.72 -1.67
CA GLY A 62 -5.55 -11.04 -2.21
C GLY A 62 -6.60 -12.01 -2.77
N ALA A 63 -6.16 -13.07 -3.45
CA ALA A 63 -7.07 -14.10 -3.96
C ALA A 63 -7.72 -14.92 -2.83
N ASP A 64 -6.98 -15.20 -1.75
CA ASP A 64 -7.51 -15.88 -0.57
C ASP A 64 -8.52 -14.98 0.18
N VAL A 65 -8.14 -13.76 0.50
CA VAL A 65 -8.99 -12.76 1.17
C VAL A 65 -10.28 -12.48 0.39
N ALA A 66 -10.22 -12.48 -0.94
CA ALA A 66 -11.37 -12.25 -1.80
C ALA A 66 -12.52 -13.26 -1.58
N ARG A 67 -12.25 -14.41 -0.96
CA ARG A 67 -13.26 -15.45 -0.66
C ARG A 67 -14.10 -15.14 0.58
N PHE A 68 -13.63 -14.22 1.43
CA PHE A 68 -14.27 -13.87 2.70
C PHE A 68 -15.02 -12.54 2.64
N SER A 69 -15.01 -11.86 1.50
CA SER A 69 -15.79 -10.66 1.25
C SER A 69 -16.07 -10.49 -0.24
N ASP A 70 -17.33 -10.16 -0.55
CA ASP A 70 -17.75 -9.80 -1.92
C ASP A 70 -17.68 -8.28 -2.18
N ARG A 71 -17.39 -7.46 -1.16
CA ARG A 71 -17.47 -6.01 -1.22
C ARG A 71 -16.14 -5.30 -1.05
N LEU A 72 -15.29 -5.75 -0.13
CA LEU A 72 -14.00 -5.11 0.16
C LEU A 72 -13.12 -5.04 -1.09
N ARG A 73 -12.53 -3.88 -1.31
CA ARG A 73 -11.45 -3.73 -2.29
C ARG A 73 -10.17 -4.36 -1.76
N ILE A 74 -9.34 -4.84 -2.66
CA ILE A 74 -8.12 -5.59 -2.35
C ILE A 74 -6.94 -4.82 -2.94
N GLY A 75 -6.19 -4.18 -2.05
CA GLY A 75 -5.02 -3.41 -2.38
C GLY A 75 -3.72 -4.12 -2.01
N GLN A 76 -2.64 -3.72 -2.65
CA GLN A 76 -1.28 -4.07 -2.25
C GLN A 76 -0.58 -2.82 -1.71
N CYS A 77 0.18 -2.96 -0.61
CA CYS A 77 0.87 -1.82 -0.01
C CYS A 77 2.35 -2.12 0.31
N GLY A 78 3.12 -2.44 -0.74
CA GLY A 78 2.87 -2.57 -2.19
C GLY A 78 3.62 -3.75 -2.74
N VAL A 79 3.22 -4.16 -3.94
CA VAL A 79 4.02 -5.11 -4.72
C VAL A 79 5.39 -4.52 -4.99
N VAL A 80 6.45 -5.24 -4.63
CA VAL A 80 7.83 -4.81 -4.87
C VAL A 80 8.21 -5.14 -6.31
N VAL A 81 7.90 -4.23 -7.24
CA VAL A 81 8.01 -4.48 -8.69
C VAL A 81 9.36 -5.07 -9.13
N PRO A 82 10.53 -4.65 -8.57
CA PRO A 82 11.81 -5.27 -8.91
C PRO A 82 11.96 -6.75 -8.54
N ASP A 83 11.11 -7.26 -7.65
CA ASP A 83 11.16 -8.65 -7.19
C ASP A 83 10.34 -9.59 -8.08
N TRP A 84 9.65 -9.04 -9.09
CA TRP A 84 8.75 -9.76 -9.98
C TRP A 84 9.23 -9.73 -11.43
N HIS A 85 8.96 -10.80 -12.17
CA HIS A 85 9.02 -10.73 -13.63
C HIS A 85 7.82 -9.91 -14.13
N PRO A 86 8.02 -8.79 -14.89
CA PRO A 86 6.96 -7.81 -15.16
C PRO A 86 5.76 -8.38 -15.91
N LEU A 87 5.97 -9.35 -16.83
CA LEU A 87 4.86 -10.02 -17.52
C LEU A 87 4.02 -10.87 -16.56
N ARG A 88 4.66 -11.60 -15.64
CA ARG A 88 3.94 -12.39 -14.63
C ARG A 88 3.13 -11.49 -13.71
N LEU A 89 3.74 -10.41 -13.26
CA LEU A 89 3.06 -9.44 -12.42
C LEU A 89 1.81 -8.86 -13.11
N ALA A 90 1.94 -8.48 -14.40
CA ALA A 90 0.81 -7.96 -15.16
C ALA A 90 -0.32 -9.00 -15.32
N GLU A 91 0.02 -10.26 -15.62
CA GLU A 91 -0.98 -11.34 -15.72
C GLU A 91 -1.65 -11.64 -14.38
N ASP A 92 -0.87 -11.75 -13.31
CA ASP A 92 -1.38 -12.10 -11.98
C ASP A 92 -2.31 -10.99 -11.42
N ILE A 93 -1.97 -9.71 -11.61
CA ILE A 93 -2.85 -8.58 -11.26
C ILE A 93 -4.12 -8.56 -12.10
N ALA A 94 -4.01 -8.76 -13.42
CA ALA A 94 -5.17 -8.81 -14.29
C ALA A 94 -6.09 -10.00 -13.96
N PHE A 95 -5.51 -11.15 -13.60
CA PHE A 95 -6.26 -12.32 -13.15
C PHE A 95 -7.00 -12.05 -11.84
N LEU A 96 -6.34 -11.45 -10.85
CA LEU A 96 -6.95 -11.09 -9.58
C LEU A 96 -8.11 -10.08 -9.79
N ASP A 97 -7.92 -9.11 -10.68
CA ASP A 97 -8.93 -8.11 -10.99
C ASP A 97 -10.18 -8.73 -11.67
N GLN A 98 -9.98 -9.69 -12.58
CA GLN A 98 -11.08 -10.47 -13.17
C GLN A 98 -11.78 -11.32 -12.11
N ALA A 99 -11.03 -12.04 -11.29
CA ALA A 99 -11.60 -12.93 -10.25
C ALA A 99 -12.41 -12.15 -9.20
N THR A 100 -12.01 -10.93 -8.92
CA THR A 100 -12.68 -10.04 -7.96
C THR A 100 -13.67 -9.08 -8.59
N LYS A 101 -13.88 -9.15 -9.91
CA LYS A 101 -14.80 -8.29 -10.67
C LYS A 101 -14.53 -6.79 -10.44
N GLY A 102 -13.24 -6.39 -10.52
CA GLY A 102 -12.85 -5.00 -10.46
C GLY A 102 -12.64 -4.43 -9.06
N ARG A 103 -12.34 -5.27 -8.07
CA ARG A 103 -12.08 -4.81 -6.69
C ARG A 103 -10.59 -4.62 -6.38
N VAL A 104 -9.69 -4.70 -7.36
CA VAL A 104 -8.25 -4.51 -7.14
C VAL A 104 -7.88 -3.03 -7.10
N ASP A 105 -7.07 -2.66 -6.11
CA ASP A 105 -6.30 -1.41 -6.03
C ASP A 105 -4.81 -1.77 -6.13
N PHE A 106 -4.19 -1.52 -7.27
CA PHE A 106 -2.83 -1.98 -7.54
C PHE A 106 -1.79 -1.08 -6.86
N GLY A 107 -1.31 -1.50 -5.70
CA GLY A 107 -0.26 -0.81 -4.99
C GLY A 107 1.12 -1.36 -5.34
N ILE A 108 2.08 -0.47 -5.59
CA ILE A 108 3.44 -0.78 -6.05
C ILE A 108 4.48 -0.14 -5.16
N ALA A 109 5.67 -0.72 -5.12
CA ALA A 109 6.81 -0.21 -4.38
C ALA A 109 8.14 -0.53 -5.09
N PRO A 110 9.18 0.33 -4.93
CA PRO A 110 10.52 0.02 -5.42
C PRO A 110 11.31 -0.93 -4.49
N GLY A 111 10.71 -1.39 -3.40
CA GLY A 111 11.37 -2.14 -2.33
C GLY A 111 12.03 -1.23 -1.29
N ILE A 112 12.25 -1.74 -0.08
CA ILE A 112 12.83 -1.00 1.03
C ILE A 112 14.23 -1.47 1.43
N ASN A 113 14.58 -2.72 1.15
CA ASN A 113 15.90 -3.28 1.51
C ASN A 113 16.47 -4.18 0.41
N SER A 114 17.80 -4.32 0.41
CA SER A 114 18.51 -5.13 -0.57
C SER A 114 18.37 -6.64 -0.33
N ARG A 115 18.05 -7.08 0.90
CA ARG A 115 17.95 -8.50 1.24
C ARG A 115 16.97 -9.26 0.36
N ALA A 116 15.79 -8.65 0.09
CA ALA A 116 14.81 -9.23 -0.79
C ALA A 116 15.20 -9.01 -2.26
N CYS A 117 15.28 -7.78 -2.68
CA CYS A 117 15.42 -7.42 -4.09
C CYS A 117 16.64 -8.07 -4.78
N MET A 118 17.80 -8.10 -4.14
CA MET A 118 19.00 -8.71 -4.72
C MET A 118 18.96 -10.24 -4.83
N ASN A 119 18.03 -10.90 -4.13
CA ASN A 119 17.84 -12.34 -4.27
C ASN A 119 16.83 -12.71 -5.38
N PHE A 120 16.04 -11.75 -5.85
CA PHE A 120 15.08 -11.96 -6.93
C PHE A 120 15.58 -11.43 -8.28
N HIS A 121 16.39 -10.38 -8.27
CA HIS A 121 16.97 -9.80 -9.47
C HIS A 121 18.36 -9.23 -9.20
N GLU A 122 19.33 -9.52 -10.08
CA GLU A 122 20.71 -9.06 -9.90
C GLU A 122 20.86 -7.53 -9.85
N ALA A 123 20.00 -6.78 -10.57
CA ALA A 123 19.93 -5.33 -10.52
C ALA A 123 19.07 -4.78 -9.36
N GLY A 124 18.50 -5.67 -8.51
CA GLY A 124 17.61 -5.30 -7.42
C GLY A 124 18.30 -4.75 -6.18
N ASP A 125 19.64 -4.64 -6.18
CA ASP A 125 20.38 -4.17 -5.00
C ASP A 125 20.08 -2.69 -4.68
N ARG A 126 19.38 -2.47 -3.56
CA ARG A 126 19.02 -1.13 -3.09
C ARG A 126 20.20 -0.29 -2.58
N ARG A 127 21.38 -0.86 -2.43
CA ARG A 127 22.61 -0.10 -2.14
C ARG A 127 23.05 0.70 -3.36
N ASP A 128 22.80 0.20 -4.59
CA ASP A 128 22.81 0.98 -5.83
C ASP A 128 21.40 1.48 -6.16
N ARG A 129 21.00 2.56 -5.49
CA ARG A 129 19.66 3.13 -5.66
C ARG A 129 19.37 3.57 -7.07
N ALA A 130 20.36 4.04 -7.82
CA ALA A 130 20.18 4.51 -9.19
C ALA A 130 19.88 3.34 -10.14
N HIS A 131 20.59 2.22 -9.99
CA HIS A 131 20.38 1.02 -10.79
C HIS A 131 19.03 0.36 -10.46
N ASN A 132 18.73 0.17 -9.18
CA ASN A 132 17.44 -0.35 -8.74
C ASN A 132 16.28 0.53 -9.21
N LYS A 133 16.44 1.85 -9.22
CA LYS A 133 15.40 2.77 -9.73
C LYS A 133 15.15 2.55 -11.22
N ARG A 134 16.18 2.41 -12.07
CA ARG A 134 15.98 2.12 -13.50
C ARG A 134 15.27 0.79 -13.72
N LEU A 135 15.64 -0.26 -12.96
CA LEU A 135 14.94 -1.54 -12.99
C LEU A 135 13.45 -1.39 -12.63
N PHE A 136 13.16 -0.68 -11.54
CA PHE A 136 11.78 -0.42 -11.12
C PHE A 136 10.98 0.32 -12.20
N GLU A 137 11.54 1.39 -12.75
CA GLU A 137 10.88 2.20 -13.78
C GLU A 137 10.62 1.40 -15.05
N GLU A 138 11.60 0.65 -15.55
CA GLU A 138 11.47 -0.17 -16.76
C GLU A 138 10.47 -1.31 -16.54
N ALA A 139 10.57 -2.04 -15.43
CA ALA A 139 9.61 -3.09 -15.09
C ALA A 139 8.18 -2.57 -15.00
N LEU A 140 7.99 -1.40 -14.38
CA LEU A 140 6.68 -0.75 -14.29
C LEU A 140 6.16 -0.34 -15.67
N ASP A 141 7.01 0.20 -16.54
CA ASP A 141 6.60 0.57 -17.91
C ASP A 141 6.14 -0.65 -18.71
N VAL A 142 6.81 -1.80 -18.55
CA VAL A 142 6.37 -3.08 -19.15
C VAL A 142 5.03 -3.52 -18.57
N VAL A 143 4.85 -3.48 -17.25
CA VAL A 143 3.58 -3.83 -16.59
C VAL A 143 2.44 -2.96 -17.11
N LEU A 144 2.62 -1.64 -17.17
CA LEU A 144 1.59 -0.71 -17.64
C LEU A 144 1.28 -0.91 -19.14
N ALA A 145 2.30 -1.16 -19.98
CA ALA A 145 2.09 -1.49 -21.36
C ALA A 145 1.27 -2.79 -21.52
N ALA A 146 1.62 -3.83 -20.76
CA ALA A 146 0.91 -5.10 -20.76
C ALA A 146 -0.55 -4.97 -20.31
N LEU A 147 -0.82 -4.18 -19.27
CA LEU A 147 -2.17 -3.97 -18.74
C LEU A 147 -3.05 -3.16 -19.68
N TYR A 148 -2.53 -2.14 -20.35
CA TYR A 148 -3.38 -1.14 -21.02
C TYR A 148 -3.29 -1.13 -22.55
N GLN A 149 -2.19 -1.61 -23.16
CA GLN A 149 -2.10 -1.68 -24.63
C GLN A 149 -2.75 -2.95 -25.16
N GLU A 150 -3.40 -2.88 -26.30
CA GLU A 150 -4.00 -4.05 -26.95
C GLU A 150 -2.96 -5.11 -27.32
N SER A 151 -1.82 -4.67 -27.78
CA SER A 151 -0.59 -5.46 -27.95
C SER A 151 0.61 -4.54 -27.80
N PHE A 152 1.71 -5.04 -27.30
CA PHE A 152 2.91 -4.26 -27.04
C PHE A 152 4.18 -5.01 -27.42
N SER A 153 5.25 -4.26 -27.56
CA SER A 153 6.63 -4.73 -27.56
C SER A 153 7.44 -3.80 -26.67
N HIS A 154 8.53 -4.29 -26.12
CA HIS A 154 9.44 -3.53 -25.26
C HIS A 154 10.89 -3.90 -25.58
N LYS A 155 11.77 -2.91 -25.60
CA LYS A 155 13.22 -3.09 -25.68
C LYS A 155 13.88 -2.05 -24.78
N GLY A 156 14.43 -2.51 -23.67
CA GLY A 156 15.05 -1.68 -22.64
C GLY A 156 16.41 -2.18 -22.20
N GLU A 157 16.85 -1.71 -21.02
CA GLU A 157 18.12 -2.10 -20.41
C GLU A 157 18.04 -3.51 -19.81
N PHE A 158 16.88 -3.85 -19.19
CA PHE A 158 16.68 -5.09 -18.42
C PHE A 158 15.79 -6.10 -19.14
N TYR A 159 14.88 -5.64 -20.00
CA TYR A 159 13.87 -6.49 -20.62
C TYR A 159 13.76 -6.26 -22.11
N GLU A 160 13.55 -7.35 -22.86
CA GLU A 160 13.19 -7.29 -24.28
C GLU A 160 12.03 -8.26 -24.55
N PHE A 161 10.89 -7.74 -25.01
CA PHE A 161 9.67 -8.50 -25.28
C PHE A 161 9.02 -8.09 -26.61
N PRO A 162 8.57 -9.06 -27.46
CA PRO A 162 8.83 -10.51 -27.37
C PRO A 162 10.31 -10.85 -27.41
N ALA A 163 10.66 -12.08 -27.00
CA ALA A 163 12.03 -12.57 -27.13
C ALA A 163 12.48 -12.52 -28.61
N PRO A 164 13.65 -11.88 -28.92
CA PRO A 164 14.05 -11.65 -30.27
C PRO A 164 14.27 -12.95 -31.04
N GLY A 165 13.90 -12.93 -32.34
CA GLY A 165 14.14 -14.02 -33.24
C GLY A 165 13.23 -15.24 -33.06
N TRP A 166 12.19 -15.15 -32.25
CA TRP A 166 11.23 -16.26 -32.11
C TRP A 166 10.28 -16.27 -33.31
N ILE A 167 10.36 -17.34 -34.13
CA ILE A 167 9.49 -17.58 -35.25
C ILE A 167 8.51 -18.70 -34.91
N ASP A 168 7.22 -18.39 -34.95
CA ASP A 168 6.17 -19.35 -34.72
C ASP A 168 5.64 -19.93 -36.04
N ASN A 169 6.11 -21.13 -36.38
CA ASN A 169 5.70 -21.80 -37.62
C ASN A 169 4.45 -22.68 -37.46
N LYS A 170 3.87 -22.75 -36.26
CA LYS A 170 2.80 -23.71 -35.97
C LYS A 170 1.43 -23.05 -35.79
N MET A 171 1.37 -21.75 -35.61
CA MET A 171 0.16 -21.00 -35.41
C MET A 171 -0.28 -20.26 -36.67
N LEU A 172 -1.60 -20.01 -36.76
CA LEU A 172 -2.12 -19.05 -37.72
C LEU A 172 -1.47 -17.70 -37.49
N GLN A 173 -0.72 -17.23 -38.49
CA GLN A 173 -0.07 -15.94 -38.40
C GLN A 173 -1.12 -14.84 -38.31
N ASN A 174 -1.01 -14.04 -37.26
CA ASN A 174 -1.87 -12.89 -37.05
C ASN A 174 -1.02 -11.62 -37.21
N PRO A 175 -1.31 -10.74 -38.19
CA PRO A 175 -0.54 -9.51 -38.42
C PRO A 175 -0.47 -8.58 -37.19
N LYS A 176 -1.35 -8.78 -36.22
CA LYS A 176 -1.33 -8.06 -34.94
C LYS A 176 -0.11 -8.44 -34.09
N TYR A 177 0.39 -9.67 -34.22
CA TYR A 177 1.47 -10.22 -33.38
C TYR A 177 2.70 -10.64 -34.17
N HIS A 178 2.55 -10.89 -35.50
CA HIS A 178 3.60 -11.47 -36.34
C HIS A 178 4.01 -10.53 -37.46
N ALA A 179 5.30 -10.52 -37.77
CA ALA A 179 5.84 -9.98 -39.01
C ALA A 179 5.57 -10.95 -40.17
N GLU A 180 5.81 -10.50 -41.41
CA GLU A 180 5.61 -11.31 -42.66
C GLU A 180 6.44 -12.62 -42.68
N ASN A 181 7.61 -12.61 -42.01
CA ASN A 181 8.47 -13.80 -41.89
C ASN A 181 8.03 -14.77 -40.79
N GLY A 182 6.93 -14.50 -40.09
CA GLY A 182 6.41 -15.30 -38.97
C GLY A 182 7.06 -15.01 -37.61
N GLU A 183 7.94 -14.03 -37.54
CA GLU A 183 8.52 -13.60 -36.27
C GLU A 183 7.47 -12.94 -35.36
N VAL A 184 7.46 -13.32 -34.08
CA VAL A 184 6.59 -12.70 -33.08
C VAL A 184 7.19 -11.34 -32.71
N VAL A 185 6.50 -10.25 -33.06
CA VAL A 185 6.97 -8.86 -32.89
C VAL A 185 6.15 -8.07 -31.87
N LYS A 186 5.00 -8.59 -31.48
CA LYS A 186 4.15 -8.03 -30.41
C LYS A 186 3.52 -9.15 -29.61
N MET A 187 3.14 -8.84 -28.39
CA MET A 187 2.45 -9.75 -27.49
C MET A 187 1.34 -9.05 -26.71
N ALA A 188 0.46 -9.81 -26.11
CA ALA A 188 -0.58 -9.33 -25.22
C ALA A 188 -0.73 -10.30 -24.07
N ILE A 189 -1.09 -9.81 -22.88
CA ILE A 189 -1.40 -10.66 -21.74
C ILE A 189 -2.83 -11.21 -21.81
N SER A 190 -3.06 -12.32 -21.10
CA SER A 190 -4.37 -12.92 -20.93
C SER A 190 -4.51 -13.44 -19.48
N PRO A 191 -5.58 -13.06 -18.74
CA PRO A 191 -6.65 -12.15 -19.16
C PRO A 191 -6.20 -10.68 -19.21
N ARG A 192 -7.07 -9.83 -19.75
CA ARG A 192 -6.98 -8.37 -19.57
C ARG A 192 -7.62 -8.02 -18.22
N PRO A 193 -7.29 -6.88 -17.59
CA PRO A 193 -7.99 -6.44 -16.38
C PRO A 193 -9.51 -6.32 -16.60
N TYR A 194 -10.29 -6.52 -15.55
CA TYR A 194 -11.73 -6.27 -15.54
C TYR A 194 -12.01 -4.77 -15.58
N GLN A 195 -11.26 -3.99 -14.80
CA GLN A 195 -11.32 -2.54 -14.80
C GLN A 195 -10.65 -1.99 -16.06
N GLU A 196 -11.28 -1.02 -16.72
CA GLU A 196 -10.66 -0.30 -17.84
C GLU A 196 -9.36 0.38 -17.41
N ARG A 197 -9.36 0.93 -16.19
CA ARG A 197 -8.18 1.47 -15.51
C ARG A 197 -8.17 1.06 -14.05
N LEU A 198 -7.14 0.34 -13.65
CA LEU A 198 -6.88 0.01 -12.25
C LEU A 198 -6.50 1.29 -11.48
N PRO A 199 -7.05 1.54 -10.30
CA PRO A 199 -6.45 2.48 -9.37
C PRO A 199 -5.04 1.98 -9.01
N ILE A 200 -4.03 2.82 -9.26
CA ILE A 200 -2.63 2.48 -8.97
C ILE A 200 -2.13 3.43 -7.88
N TYR A 201 -1.50 2.87 -6.85
CA TYR A 201 -0.88 3.62 -5.76
C TYR A 201 0.57 3.20 -5.61
N GLN A 202 1.47 4.16 -5.49
CA GLN A 202 2.86 3.89 -5.18
C GLN A 202 3.17 4.28 -3.73
N MET A 203 3.87 3.41 -3.01
CA MET A 203 4.44 3.77 -1.71
C MET A 203 5.47 4.88 -1.93
N ALA A 204 5.13 6.11 -1.52
CA ALA A 204 5.92 7.31 -1.80
C ALA A 204 5.93 8.27 -0.61
N GLU A 205 7.10 8.54 -0.07
CA GLU A 205 7.29 9.40 1.11
C GLU A 205 8.23 10.58 0.82
N SER A 206 9.06 10.49 -0.21
CA SER A 206 9.97 11.55 -0.61
C SER A 206 9.34 12.51 -1.63
N LYS A 207 9.80 13.77 -1.65
CA LYS A 207 9.40 14.77 -2.67
C LYS A 207 9.70 14.28 -4.10
N GLY A 208 10.78 13.50 -4.28
CA GLY A 208 11.14 12.93 -5.59
C GLY A 208 10.12 11.91 -6.08
N SER A 209 9.83 10.88 -5.26
CA SER A 209 8.83 9.86 -5.60
C SER A 209 7.42 10.43 -5.77
N THR A 210 7.05 11.42 -4.93
CA THR A 210 5.76 12.12 -5.06
C THR A 210 5.63 12.83 -6.40
N ARG A 211 6.68 13.54 -6.85
CA ARG A 211 6.73 14.20 -8.16
C ARG A 211 6.58 13.20 -9.31
N GLU A 212 7.30 12.10 -9.26
CA GLU A 212 7.26 11.05 -10.29
C GLU A 212 5.86 10.41 -10.38
N CYS A 213 5.23 10.13 -9.23
CA CYS A 213 3.85 9.63 -9.20
C CYS A 213 2.88 10.62 -9.85
N ALA A 214 2.98 11.91 -9.51
CA ALA A 214 2.14 12.96 -10.08
C ALA A 214 2.32 13.05 -11.60
N GLN A 215 3.55 12.99 -12.11
CA GLN A 215 3.84 13.01 -13.55
C GLN A 215 3.26 11.79 -14.29
N ARG A 216 3.26 10.61 -13.66
CA ARG A 216 2.70 9.38 -14.23
C ARG A 216 1.18 9.26 -14.05
N GLY A 217 0.53 10.15 -13.29
CA GLY A 217 -0.89 10.02 -12.92
C GLY A 217 -1.17 8.83 -12.00
N ILE A 218 -0.18 8.41 -11.22
CA ILE A 218 -0.28 7.33 -10.22
C ILE A 218 -0.54 7.96 -8.86
N GLY A 219 -1.48 7.41 -8.10
CA GLY A 219 -1.74 7.82 -6.71
C GLY A 219 -0.56 7.51 -5.79
N THR A 220 -0.53 8.14 -4.62
CA THR A 220 0.48 7.84 -3.60
C THR A 220 -0.15 7.27 -2.34
N MET A 221 0.58 6.37 -1.70
CA MET A 221 0.32 5.95 -0.32
C MET A 221 1.55 6.26 0.51
N SER A 222 1.39 6.94 1.63
CA SER A 222 2.47 7.28 2.55
C SER A 222 2.24 6.65 3.91
N GLN A 223 3.31 6.21 4.55
CA GLN A 223 3.31 5.68 5.92
C GLN A 223 4.25 6.50 6.79
N GLY A 224 3.83 6.81 8.02
CA GLY A 224 4.73 7.36 9.02
C GLY A 224 5.22 8.79 8.75
N LEU A 225 4.50 9.60 7.99
CA LEU A 225 4.81 11.03 7.83
C LEU A 225 3.92 11.86 8.76
N SER A 226 4.46 12.95 9.32
CA SER A 226 3.66 13.93 10.05
C SER A 226 2.59 14.59 9.16
N PRO A 227 1.56 15.21 9.73
CA PRO A 227 0.61 16.01 8.96
C PRO A 227 1.27 17.10 8.13
N GLY A 228 2.28 17.82 8.67
CA GLY A 228 3.01 18.86 7.97
C GLY A 228 3.79 18.31 6.77
N ARG A 229 4.55 17.24 6.95
CA ARG A 229 5.29 16.59 5.86
C ARG A 229 4.34 16.02 4.79
N SER A 230 3.23 15.43 5.22
CA SER A 230 2.19 14.93 4.30
C SER A 230 1.61 16.08 3.47
N LEU A 231 1.29 17.21 4.08
CA LEU A 231 0.77 18.40 3.39
C LEU A 231 1.75 18.95 2.36
N GLU A 232 3.05 19.02 2.68
CA GLU A 232 4.07 19.43 1.71
C GLU A 232 4.08 18.53 0.47
N ASN A 233 4.10 17.21 0.68
CA ASN A 233 4.10 16.25 -0.41
C ASN A 233 2.80 16.31 -1.24
N TRP A 234 1.64 16.49 -0.61
CA TRP A 234 0.36 16.54 -1.30
C TRP A 234 0.17 17.82 -2.10
N LYS A 235 0.66 18.96 -1.61
CA LYS A 235 0.73 20.20 -2.39
C LYS A 235 1.66 20.07 -3.60
N LEU A 236 2.81 19.41 -3.42
CA LEU A 236 3.73 19.13 -4.53
C LEU A 236 3.07 18.22 -5.58
N TYR A 237 2.40 17.15 -5.14
CA TYR A 237 1.66 16.27 -6.05
C TYR A 237 0.60 17.04 -6.83
N GLN A 238 -0.25 17.79 -6.14
CA GLN A 238 -1.31 18.57 -6.74
C GLN A 238 -0.76 19.53 -7.81
N GLN A 239 0.29 20.29 -7.48
CA GLN A 239 0.91 21.23 -8.41
C GLN A 239 1.42 20.49 -9.66
N VAL A 240 2.22 19.46 -9.50
CA VAL A 240 2.83 18.73 -10.62
C VAL A 240 1.77 18.02 -11.46
N ALA A 241 0.75 17.44 -10.82
CA ALA A 241 -0.35 16.78 -11.54
C ALA A 241 -1.15 17.77 -12.40
N ILE A 242 -1.45 18.98 -11.89
CA ILE A 242 -2.10 20.06 -12.67
C ILE A 242 -1.23 20.45 -13.87
N GLU A 243 0.07 20.70 -13.65
CA GLU A 243 1.01 21.08 -14.69
C GLU A 243 1.14 20.01 -15.78
N THR A 244 1.15 18.74 -15.39
CA THR A 244 1.38 17.61 -16.32
C THR A 244 0.12 17.23 -17.09
N HIS A 245 -1.04 17.19 -16.43
CA HIS A 245 -2.26 16.63 -17.02
C HIS A 245 -3.29 17.68 -17.47
N GLY A 246 -3.04 18.96 -17.18
CA GLY A 246 -3.87 20.06 -17.66
C GLY A 246 -5.30 20.11 -17.12
N ARG A 247 -5.58 19.45 -16.00
CA ARG A 247 -6.86 19.48 -15.32
C ARG A 247 -6.71 19.89 -13.84
N PRO A 248 -7.77 20.40 -13.21
CA PRO A 248 -7.73 20.65 -11.77
C PRO A 248 -7.61 19.34 -10.98
N TYR A 249 -6.88 19.40 -9.88
CA TYR A 249 -6.77 18.35 -8.86
C TYR A 249 -7.10 18.94 -7.50
N ALA A 250 -7.96 18.28 -6.74
CA ALA A 250 -8.18 18.65 -5.34
C ALA A 250 -6.97 18.25 -4.47
N LEU A 251 -6.76 18.94 -3.36
CA LEU A 251 -5.76 18.50 -2.38
C LEU A 251 -6.17 17.12 -1.82
N GLY A 252 -5.24 16.18 -1.82
CA GLY A 252 -5.51 14.79 -1.41
C GLY A 252 -6.12 13.89 -2.48
N GLU A 253 -6.47 14.39 -3.66
CA GLU A 253 -6.99 13.58 -4.75
C GLU A 253 -5.94 12.56 -5.22
N GLY A 254 -6.32 11.27 -5.24
CA GLY A 254 -5.44 10.18 -5.60
C GLY A 254 -4.41 9.80 -4.52
N MET A 255 -4.58 10.30 -3.30
CA MET A 255 -3.65 10.07 -2.21
C MET A 255 -4.29 9.28 -1.08
N ALA A 256 -3.55 8.32 -0.54
CA ALA A 256 -3.90 7.55 0.62
C ALA A 256 -2.84 7.72 1.72
N MET A 257 -3.28 7.66 2.96
CA MET A 257 -2.41 7.76 4.12
C MET A 257 -2.56 6.50 4.97
N MET A 258 -1.46 5.78 5.17
CA MET A 258 -1.42 4.68 6.11
C MET A 258 -1.12 5.22 7.51
N ARG A 259 -1.94 4.83 8.51
CA ARG A 259 -1.77 5.23 9.90
C ARG A 259 -1.90 4.03 10.83
N PRO A 260 -0.95 3.82 11.73
CA PRO A 260 -1.17 2.95 12.88
C PRO A 260 -2.37 3.46 13.66
N CYS A 261 -3.30 2.56 13.97
CA CYS A 261 -4.55 2.94 14.63
C CYS A 261 -4.91 1.91 15.71
N TYR A 262 -5.23 2.41 16.88
CA TYR A 262 -5.78 1.61 17.97
C TYR A 262 -6.74 2.44 18.81
N VAL A 263 -7.94 1.94 18.99
CA VAL A 263 -9.01 2.58 19.77
C VAL A 263 -9.31 1.74 21.00
N ALA A 264 -9.25 2.38 22.14
CA ALA A 264 -9.72 1.81 23.41
C ALA A 264 -10.71 2.75 24.09
N GLU A 265 -11.34 2.34 25.19
CA GLU A 265 -12.33 3.15 25.91
C GLU A 265 -11.75 4.47 26.44
N THR A 266 -10.46 4.47 26.78
CA THR A 266 -9.76 5.64 27.31
C THR A 266 -8.43 5.86 26.60
N GLN A 267 -7.96 7.12 26.60
CA GLN A 267 -6.66 7.49 26.08
C GLN A 267 -5.52 6.71 26.75
N ASP A 268 -5.52 6.70 28.09
CA ASP A 268 -4.48 6.05 28.88
C ASP A 268 -4.38 4.55 28.60
N GLN A 269 -5.54 3.88 28.39
CA GLN A 269 -5.55 2.46 28.06
C GLN A 269 -4.96 2.22 26.68
N ALA A 270 -5.35 3.04 25.68
CA ALA A 270 -4.86 2.90 24.30
C ALA A 270 -3.33 3.09 24.22
N GLU A 271 -2.80 4.11 24.87
CA GLU A 271 -1.37 4.36 24.90
C GLU A 271 -0.60 3.24 25.61
N LYS A 272 -1.11 2.79 26.76
CA LYS A 272 -0.51 1.70 27.54
C LYS A 272 -0.45 0.40 26.72
N ASP A 273 -1.53 0.06 26.02
CA ASP A 273 -1.60 -1.18 25.23
C ASP A 273 -0.63 -1.16 24.05
N CYS A 274 -0.42 0.00 23.42
CA CYS A 274 0.35 0.11 22.19
C CYS A 274 1.84 0.43 22.38
N LYS A 275 2.22 1.10 23.46
CA LYS A 275 3.55 1.74 23.61
C LYS A 275 4.71 0.77 23.43
N GLU A 276 4.66 -0.39 24.05
CA GLU A 276 5.74 -1.38 23.99
C GLU A 276 5.86 -1.98 22.57
N GLY A 277 4.75 -2.45 22.03
CA GLY A 277 4.73 -3.05 20.67
C GLY A 277 5.12 -2.06 19.60
N TYR A 278 4.72 -0.80 19.75
CA TYR A 278 5.07 0.23 18.78
C TYR A 278 6.55 0.63 18.84
N ASN A 279 7.13 0.69 20.03
CA ASN A 279 8.57 0.90 20.18
C ASN A 279 9.38 -0.25 19.57
N LEU A 280 8.87 -1.48 19.64
CA LEU A 280 9.49 -2.63 18.96
C LEU A 280 9.48 -2.45 17.44
N LEU A 281 8.39 -1.94 16.85
CA LEU A 281 8.34 -1.58 15.41
C LEU A 281 9.43 -0.55 15.05
N GLY A 282 9.64 0.45 15.89
CA GLY A 282 10.69 1.46 15.69
C GLY A 282 12.08 0.85 15.64
N GLN A 283 12.37 -0.13 16.48
CA GLN A 283 13.64 -0.85 16.48
C GLN A 283 13.86 -1.64 15.19
N TRP A 284 12.82 -2.27 14.65
CA TRP A 284 12.93 -3.03 13.39
C TRP A 284 13.04 -2.16 12.14
N GLY A 285 12.35 -1.03 12.13
CA GLY A 285 12.27 -0.16 10.95
C GLY A 285 13.43 0.82 10.82
N SER A 286 13.87 1.38 11.96
CA SER A 286 14.83 2.50 12.02
C SER A 286 16.00 2.25 12.97
N HIS A 287 16.22 1.01 13.39
CA HIS A 287 17.20 0.66 14.42
C HIS A 287 17.05 1.47 15.72
N GLY A 288 15.89 2.06 15.95
CA GLY A 288 15.59 2.89 17.12
C GLY A 288 16.36 4.24 17.17
N LEU A 289 16.91 4.71 16.05
CA LEU A 289 17.73 5.91 16.02
C LEU A 289 16.92 7.15 15.63
N TYR A 290 16.95 8.18 16.48
CA TYR A 290 16.26 9.45 16.25
C TYR A 290 16.53 10.08 14.86
N LYS A 291 17.78 10.03 14.37
CA LYS A 291 18.14 10.54 13.03
C LYS A 291 17.37 9.90 11.88
N ASP A 292 16.82 8.71 12.10
CA ASP A 292 16.02 7.99 11.08
C ASP A 292 14.54 8.40 11.15
N TRP A 293 14.11 9.11 12.21
CA TRP A 293 12.74 9.60 12.39
C TRP A 293 12.57 11.05 11.91
N THR A 294 13.62 11.86 12.01
CA THR A 294 13.56 13.28 11.63
C THR A 294 13.13 13.54 10.18
N PRO A 295 13.41 12.67 9.17
CA PRO A 295 12.89 12.87 7.83
C PRO A 295 11.36 12.71 7.71
N MET A 296 10.71 12.13 8.73
CA MET A 296 9.27 11.90 8.75
C MET A 296 8.47 13.17 9.08
N VAL A 297 9.12 14.19 9.62
CA VAL A 297 8.53 15.47 10.04
C VAL A 297 9.16 16.62 9.26
N THR A 298 8.55 17.80 9.28
CA THR A 298 9.17 19.03 8.75
C THR A 298 10.16 19.61 9.77
N GLU A 299 11.05 20.48 9.31
CA GLU A 299 12.01 21.14 10.22
C GLU A 299 11.30 22.01 11.26
N GLU A 300 10.18 22.62 10.89
CA GLU A 300 9.36 23.47 11.75
C GLU A 300 8.56 22.68 12.81
N GLU A 301 8.36 21.39 12.60
CA GLU A 301 7.69 20.50 13.56
C GLU A 301 8.66 19.99 14.64
N LEU A 302 9.98 20.02 14.39
CA LEU A 302 10.95 19.55 15.36
C LEU A 302 11.15 20.54 16.51
N GLU A 303 11.18 20.04 17.73
CA GLU A 303 11.35 20.81 18.94
C GLU A 303 12.55 20.28 19.77
N PRO A 304 13.21 21.15 20.55
CA PRO A 304 14.22 20.71 21.51
C PRO A 304 13.65 19.66 22.49
N GLY A 305 14.39 18.56 22.68
CA GLY A 305 13.98 17.43 23.52
C GLY A 305 13.29 16.28 22.75
N ASP A 306 13.05 16.43 21.45
CA ASP A 306 12.53 15.34 20.63
C ASP A 306 13.48 14.15 20.55
N GLU A 307 14.80 14.42 20.67
CA GLU A 307 15.85 13.41 20.69
C GLU A 307 15.80 12.47 21.90
N ASP A 308 15.13 12.89 22.98
CA ASP A 308 14.98 12.11 24.21
C ASP A 308 13.70 11.25 24.22
N LEU A 309 12.83 11.43 23.22
CA LEU A 309 11.56 10.68 23.15
C LEU A 309 11.79 9.23 22.70
N THR A 310 10.90 8.35 23.15
CA THR A 310 10.78 7.01 22.53
C THR A 310 10.14 7.15 21.13
N PHE A 311 10.27 6.14 20.29
CA PHE A 311 9.64 6.16 18.96
C PHE A 311 8.13 6.37 19.03
N PHE A 312 7.47 5.72 19.97
CA PHE A 312 6.04 5.91 20.22
C PHE A 312 5.71 7.36 20.63
N ASP A 313 6.42 7.90 21.64
CA ASP A 313 6.16 9.24 22.13
C ASP A 313 6.44 10.32 21.07
N PHE A 314 7.50 10.14 20.25
CA PHE A 314 7.80 10.99 19.12
C PHE A 314 6.64 11.00 18.10
N GLN A 315 6.15 9.83 17.72
CA GLN A 315 5.10 9.74 16.71
C GLN A 315 3.74 10.21 17.22
N ILE A 316 3.41 10.00 18.50
CA ILE A 316 2.22 10.59 19.13
C ILE A 316 2.31 12.11 19.11
N LYS A 317 3.44 12.68 19.56
CA LYS A 317 3.66 14.13 19.60
C LYS A 317 3.47 14.77 18.24
N HIS A 318 4.00 14.15 17.19
CA HIS A 318 3.95 14.65 15.82
C HIS A 318 2.71 14.22 15.02
N GLY A 319 1.67 13.68 15.67
CA GLY A 319 0.37 13.36 15.03
C GLY A 319 0.44 12.28 13.95
N MET A 320 1.35 11.33 14.10
CA MET A 320 1.60 10.28 13.12
C MET A 320 0.81 8.99 13.45
N LEU A 321 0.23 8.88 14.65
CA LEU A 321 -0.55 7.75 15.12
C LEU A 321 -2.00 8.18 15.40
N LEU A 322 -2.93 7.27 15.15
CA LEU A 322 -4.35 7.38 15.50
C LEU A 322 -4.62 6.47 16.71
N ILE A 323 -4.10 6.85 17.87
CA ILE A 323 -4.19 6.04 19.10
C ILE A 323 -4.90 6.84 20.19
N GLY A 324 -5.95 6.24 20.78
CA GLY A 324 -6.69 6.89 21.85
C GLY A 324 -8.11 6.41 22.06
N SER A 325 -8.87 7.21 22.79
CA SER A 325 -10.33 7.04 22.89
C SER A 325 -11.02 7.41 21.58
N PRO A 326 -12.27 6.97 21.34
CA PRO A 326 -13.01 7.30 20.12
C PRO A 326 -13.04 8.80 19.81
N ASP A 327 -13.25 9.65 20.83
CA ASP A 327 -13.30 11.10 20.63
C ASP A 327 -11.93 11.67 20.25
N ASN A 328 -10.85 11.20 20.86
CA ASN A 328 -9.50 11.67 20.54
C ASN A 328 -9.07 11.23 19.14
N VAL A 329 -9.35 9.98 18.75
CA VAL A 329 -9.04 9.50 17.40
C VAL A 329 -9.88 10.22 16.34
N ALA A 330 -11.16 10.46 16.61
CA ALA A 330 -12.01 11.26 15.71
C ALA A 330 -11.47 12.68 15.53
N ALA A 331 -11.03 13.35 16.60
CA ALA A 331 -10.42 14.68 16.52
C ALA A 331 -9.12 14.68 15.71
N GLN A 332 -8.29 13.64 15.83
CA GLN A 332 -7.07 13.47 15.02
C GLN A 332 -7.41 13.30 13.53
N ILE A 333 -8.45 12.51 13.20
CA ILE A 333 -8.91 12.32 11.81
C ILE A 333 -9.48 13.62 11.24
N GLU A 334 -10.29 14.35 12.02
CA GLU A 334 -10.82 15.66 11.61
C GLU A 334 -9.70 16.64 11.27
N ARG A 335 -8.65 16.65 12.08
CA ARG A 335 -7.46 17.46 11.83
C ARG A 335 -6.75 17.04 10.53
N LEU A 336 -6.54 15.74 10.28
CA LEU A 336 -5.96 15.25 9.02
C LEU A 336 -6.84 15.60 7.82
N ASN A 337 -8.15 15.54 7.97
CA ASN A 337 -9.10 15.91 6.91
C ASN A 337 -9.05 17.41 6.60
N SER A 338 -9.15 18.27 7.63
CA SER A 338 -9.21 19.72 7.47
C SER A 338 -7.88 20.36 7.10
N GLU A 339 -6.76 19.93 7.70
CA GLU A 339 -5.45 20.55 7.51
C GLU A 339 -4.70 19.96 6.28
N VAL A 340 -4.83 18.66 6.03
CA VAL A 340 -4.08 17.95 4.97
C VAL A 340 -4.95 17.64 3.77
N GLY A 341 -6.27 17.58 3.92
CA GLY A 341 -7.20 17.15 2.89
C GLY A 341 -7.31 15.63 2.76
N CYS A 342 -7.03 14.89 3.85
CA CYS A 342 -7.04 13.43 3.83
C CYS A 342 -8.45 12.90 3.63
N GLN A 343 -8.67 12.13 2.55
CA GLN A 343 -9.94 11.49 2.21
C GLN A 343 -9.86 9.96 2.22
N HIS A 344 -8.66 9.41 2.33
CA HIS A 344 -8.43 7.98 2.31
C HIS A 344 -7.40 7.58 3.37
N LEU A 345 -7.86 6.86 4.38
CA LEU A 345 -7.05 6.27 5.44
C LEU A 345 -6.99 4.76 5.31
N ALA A 346 -5.79 4.21 5.26
CA ALA A 346 -5.50 2.79 5.41
C ALA A 346 -4.96 2.57 6.84
N LEU A 347 -5.76 1.93 7.69
CA LEU A 347 -5.47 1.77 9.10
C LEU A 347 -4.58 0.54 9.35
N PHE A 348 -3.42 0.73 9.94
CA PHE A 348 -2.59 -0.36 10.44
C PHE A 348 -3.02 -0.70 11.87
N LEU A 349 -3.82 -1.76 11.97
CA LEU A 349 -4.52 -2.14 13.20
C LEU A 349 -3.77 -3.20 14.03
N ASN A 350 -2.85 -3.94 13.41
CA ASN A 350 -2.14 -5.05 14.05
C ASN A 350 -0.79 -4.59 14.64
N ILE A 351 -0.84 -3.73 15.66
CA ILE A 351 0.36 -3.32 16.40
C ILE A 351 0.91 -4.54 17.14
N PRO A 352 2.24 -4.80 17.10
CA PRO A 352 2.84 -5.93 17.81
C PRO A 352 2.45 -5.98 19.28
N LEU A 353 2.39 -7.18 19.84
CA LEU A 353 2.04 -7.49 21.23
C LEU A 353 0.56 -7.27 21.59
N LEU A 354 -0.27 -6.70 20.73
CA LEU A 354 -1.71 -6.73 20.94
C LEU A 354 -2.24 -8.16 20.72
N SER A 355 -3.15 -8.59 21.58
CA SER A 355 -3.91 -9.81 21.37
C SER A 355 -4.93 -9.63 20.26
N PHE A 356 -5.32 -10.71 19.59
CA PHE A 356 -6.34 -10.67 18.55
C PHE A 356 -7.68 -10.08 19.03
N GLU A 357 -8.07 -10.36 20.26
CA GLU A 357 -9.28 -9.78 20.87
C GLU A 357 -9.18 -8.25 21.05
N GLN A 358 -8.01 -7.72 21.42
CA GLN A 358 -7.80 -6.27 21.48
C GLN A 358 -7.92 -5.63 20.08
N VAL A 359 -7.36 -6.28 19.06
CA VAL A 359 -7.45 -5.81 17.68
C VAL A 359 -8.91 -5.79 17.22
N LYS A 360 -9.68 -6.87 17.42
CA LYS A 360 -11.11 -6.92 17.05
C LYS A 360 -11.93 -5.84 17.76
N ARG A 361 -11.69 -5.64 19.05
CA ARG A 361 -12.38 -4.59 19.82
C ARG A 361 -12.07 -3.20 19.27
N SER A 362 -10.82 -2.93 18.94
CA SER A 362 -10.42 -1.66 18.34
C SER A 362 -11.06 -1.44 16.96
N ILE A 363 -11.13 -2.46 16.12
CA ILE A 363 -11.83 -2.45 14.83
C ILE A 363 -13.30 -2.07 15.02
N THR A 364 -13.96 -2.72 15.98
CA THR A 364 -15.38 -2.49 16.27
C THR A 364 -15.63 -1.07 16.79
N LEU A 365 -14.86 -0.62 17.81
CA LEU A 365 -14.98 0.74 18.33
C LEU A 365 -14.76 1.81 17.27
N PHE A 366 -13.78 1.60 16.39
CA PHE A 366 -13.52 2.52 15.28
C PHE A 366 -14.74 2.61 14.34
N ALA A 367 -15.29 1.47 13.97
CA ALA A 367 -16.43 1.41 13.05
C ALA A 367 -17.71 2.00 13.66
N GLU A 368 -18.00 1.70 14.91
CA GLU A 368 -19.25 2.13 15.58
C GLU A 368 -19.21 3.59 16.01
N GLU A 369 -18.07 4.05 16.55
CA GLU A 369 -17.97 5.36 17.21
C GLU A 369 -17.32 6.44 16.35
N ILE A 370 -16.48 6.07 15.37
CA ILE A 370 -15.68 7.03 14.59
C ILE A 370 -16.14 7.12 13.15
N MET A 371 -16.23 6.02 12.40
CA MET A 371 -16.56 6.02 10.98
C MET A 371 -17.85 6.81 10.67
N PRO A 372 -18.95 6.71 11.46
CA PRO A 372 -20.17 7.44 11.18
C PRO A 372 -20.03 8.96 11.18
N ARG A 373 -19.00 9.50 11.85
CA ARG A 373 -18.72 10.95 11.92
C ARG A 373 -18.16 11.50 10.60
N PHE A 374 -17.60 10.63 9.73
CA PHE A 374 -16.90 11.00 8.50
C PHE A 374 -17.52 10.42 7.23
N MET A 375 -18.58 9.64 7.35
CA MET A 375 -19.28 9.04 6.23
C MET A 375 -20.63 9.72 6.01
N SER A 376 -20.96 10.02 4.75
CA SER A 376 -22.29 10.47 4.38
C SER A 376 -23.34 9.35 4.58
N ALA A 377 -24.63 9.73 4.61
CA ALA A 377 -25.70 8.73 4.70
C ALA A 377 -25.66 7.71 3.55
N ASP A 378 -25.34 8.16 2.34
CA ASP A 378 -25.22 7.29 1.16
C ASP A 378 -24.01 6.34 1.26
N GLU A 379 -22.88 6.80 1.81
CA GLU A 379 -21.71 5.96 2.04
C GLU A 379 -21.99 4.90 3.10
N ARG A 380 -22.69 5.27 4.17
CA ARG A 380 -23.11 4.34 5.22
C ARG A 380 -24.09 3.28 4.67
N ALA A 381 -25.04 3.69 3.86
CA ALA A 381 -25.98 2.78 3.23
C ALA A 381 -25.28 1.78 2.29
N LYS A 382 -24.30 2.24 1.50
CA LYS A 382 -23.48 1.38 0.63
C LYS A 382 -22.59 0.42 1.41
N ALA A 383 -22.16 0.83 2.60
CA ALA A 383 -21.37 0.04 3.51
C ALA A 383 -22.21 -0.96 4.34
N GLY A 384 -23.53 -0.97 4.19
CA GLY A 384 -24.44 -1.81 4.98
C GLY A 384 -24.68 -1.29 6.40
N LEU A 385 -24.15 -0.13 6.74
CA LEU A 385 -24.36 0.55 8.01
C LEU A 385 -25.67 1.34 7.96
N ILE A 386 -26.79 0.65 8.03
CA ILE A 386 -28.13 1.29 8.15
C ILE A 386 -28.32 1.62 9.63
N GLY A 387 -28.31 2.88 9.97
CA GLY A 387 -28.80 3.41 11.21
C GLY A 387 -30.23 3.85 11.10
#